data_ca23441665a352c3afbe94e4f620a5be
#
_entry.id   ca23441665a352c3afbe94e4f620a5be
#
_cell.length_a   1.000
_cell.length_b   1.000
_cell.length_c   1.000
_cell.angle_alpha   90.00
_cell.angle_beta   90.00
_cell.angle_gamma   90.00
#
_symmetry.space_group_name_H-M   'P 1'
#
loop_
_entity.id
_entity.type
_entity.pdbx_description
1 polymer ?
#
loop_
_entity_poly.entity_id
_entity_poly.type
_entity_poly.pdbx_seq_one_letter_code
_entity_poly.pdbx_strand_id
1 'polypeptide(L)'
;MSEKRSIQIVTLGCSKNEVDSEHLLAQIRDEYEIVPAGEERDVDYLLLNTCGFIGDAKEESIQAILAAVERKNAGKVGKIFVFGCLSQRYISDMPALIPEVDGWFGARDIDPIVKALGVKVHPDRRTERVRTCKKLPYAYLKISEGCDRRCSYCAIPFIRGAHRSVPIEELVKEATVLASEGIRELVLIAQDTTYYGLDLYHRRALGELLQRLSEIDGIEWLRVHYSYPADFPEDVLDQMATNPKVCRYMDIPLQHVADKVLDMMHRHVDGAWTRALIKKMREKVPGIVLRTTMIVGHPGEGVKEFNELLQFVKEAKFERLGAFKYSEEEGTFDALNFKDSVMPKTKQSRLDRLMELQNGISFAFNSSRVGSQVRVIVDDFNDGVFVCRSEFESPEVDGEIMVRYDSSVMTDEPQAYVGGFMNVKIVEAGDYDLVAEFVSL
;
A
#
# COMPACT_ATOMS: atom_id res chain seq x y z
N MET A 1 -31.75 -0.32 -27.27
CA MET A 1 -30.68 -0.88 -26.36
C MET A 1 -31.28 -0.81 -24.99
N SER A 2 -31.34 -1.89 -24.21
CA SER A 2 -31.73 -1.81 -22.79
C SER A 2 -30.72 -0.95 -22.05
N GLU A 3 -31.21 -0.08 -21.20
CA GLU A 3 -30.39 0.75 -20.36
C GLU A 3 -29.51 -0.17 -19.50
N LYS A 4 -28.18 0.11 -19.40
CA LYS A 4 -27.28 -0.68 -18.56
C LYS A 4 -27.63 -0.44 -17.11
N ARG A 5 -27.58 -1.49 -16.28
CA ARG A 5 -27.70 -1.36 -14.82
C ARG A 5 -26.48 -0.63 -14.27
N SER A 6 -26.73 0.23 -13.30
CA SER A 6 -25.69 1.03 -12.64
C SER A 6 -25.03 0.27 -11.49
N ILE A 7 -23.71 0.40 -11.37
CA ILE A 7 -22.91 -0.22 -10.32
C ILE A 7 -21.90 0.77 -9.73
N GLN A 8 -21.82 0.82 -8.42
CA GLN A 8 -20.84 1.62 -7.67
C GLN A 8 -20.00 0.69 -6.81
N ILE A 9 -18.70 0.93 -6.76
CA ILE A 9 -17.78 0.25 -5.83
C ILE A 9 -17.22 1.25 -4.84
N VAL A 10 -17.33 0.94 -3.54
CA VAL A 10 -16.62 1.61 -2.44
C VAL A 10 -15.52 0.68 -1.96
N THR A 11 -14.28 1.16 -2.05
CA THR A 11 -13.10 0.39 -1.65
C THR A 11 -12.54 0.96 -0.35
N LEU A 12 -12.40 0.10 0.64
CA LEU A 12 -11.84 0.43 1.95
C LEU A 12 -10.51 -0.30 2.16
N GLY A 13 -9.66 0.28 2.98
CA GLY A 13 -8.43 -0.34 3.44
C GLY A 13 -7.21 -0.01 2.58
N CYS A 14 -6.62 -0.96 1.88
CA CYS A 14 -5.29 -0.81 1.31
C CYS A 14 -5.26 -0.88 -0.23
N SER A 15 -4.14 -0.49 -0.81
CA SER A 15 -3.86 -0.55 -2.26
C SER A 15 -4.12 -1.90 -2.92
N LYS A 16 -4.02 -3.03 -2.16
CA LYS A 16 -4.36 -4.36 -2.71
C LYS A 16 -5.86 -4.49 -2.97
N ASN A 17 -6.70 -3.93 -2.07
CA ASN A 17 -8.14 -3.90 -2.27
C ASN A 17 -8.51 -2.99 -3.46
N GLU A 18 -7.80 -1.89 -3.65
CA GLU A 18 -7.98 -1.01 -4.81
C GLU A 18 -7.76 -1.78 -6.12
N VAL A 19 -6.61 -2.47 -6.24
CA VAL A 19 -6.32 -3.30 -7.42
C VAL A 19 -7.38 -4.38 -7.63
N ASP A 20 -7.86 -5.04 -6.56
CA ASP A 20 -8.94 -6.05 -6.66
C ASP A 20 -10.23 -5.43 -7.20
N SER A 21 -10.60 -4.23 -6.75
CA SER A 21 -11.78 -3.50 -7.25
C SER A 21 -11.64 -3.12 -8.72
N GLU A 22 -10.49 -2.62 -9.13
CA GLU A 22 -10.23 -2.22 -10.53
C GLU A 22 -10.23 -3.40 -11.49
N HIS A 23 -9.70 -4.57 -11.08
CA HIS A 23 -9.83 -5.82 -11.85
C HIS A 23 -11.28 -6.29 -11.94
N LEU A 24 -12.05 -6.19 -10.85
CA LEU A 24 -13.49 -6.53 -10.88
C LEU A 24 -14.25 -5.63 -11.86
N LEU A 25 -14.00 -4.33 -11.82
CA LEU A 25 -14.62 -3.37 -12.73
C LEU A 25 -14.28 -3.67 -14.20
N ALA A 26 -13.04 -4.09 -14.49
CA ALA A 26 -12.65 -4.47 -15.86
C ALA A 26 -13.44 -5.67 -16.38
N GLN A 27 -13.80 -6.63 -15.52
CA GLN A 27 -14.61 -7.79 -15.89
C GLN A 27 -16.04 -7.41 -16.30
N ILE A 28 -16.62 -6.36 -15.71
CA ILE A 28 -18.05 -6.04 -15.80
C ILE A 28 -18.38 -4.78 -16.62
N ARG A 29 -17.38 -4.03 -17.09
CA ARG A 29 -17.54 -2.71 -17.73
C ARG A 29 -18.43 -2.67 -18.96
N ASP A 30 -18.60 -3.80 -19.66
CA ASP A 30 -19.43 -3.85 -20.88
C ASP A 30 -20.91 -4.02 -20.56
N GLU A 31 -21.26 -4.62 -19.43
CA GLU A 31 -22.62 -4.92 -19.00
C GLU A 31 -23.21 -3.91 -18.04
N TYR A 32 -22.33 -3.14 -17.34
CA TYR A 32 -22.73 -2.18 -16.31
C TYR A 32 -22.27 -0.76 -16.62
N GLU A 33 -23.06 0.23 -16.20
CA GLU A 33 -22.64 1.62 -16.07
C GLU A 33 -21.88 1.76 -14.74
N ILE A 34 -20.59 2.08 -14.80
CA ILE A 34 -19.75 2.26 -13.61
C ILE A 34 -19.94 3.67 -13.07
N VAL A 35 -20.44 3.78 -11.85
CA VAL A 35 -20.66 5.05 -11.14
C VAL A 35 -19.44 5.31 -10.24
N PRO A 36 -18.81 6.51 -10.32
CA PRO A 36 -17.70 6.87 -9.45
C PRO A 36 -18.06 6.76 -7.95
N ALA A 37 -17.12 6.33 -7.10
CA ALA A 37 -17.35 6.08 -5.67
C ALA A 37 -17.84 7.33 -4.90
N GLY A 38 -17.41 8.54 -5.30
CA GLY A 38 -17.80 9.81 -4.67
C GLY A 38 -19.09 10.45 -5.20
N GLU A 39 -19.75 9.81 -6.17
CA GLU A 39 -20.99 10.34 -6.76
C GLU A 39 -22.20 9.88 -5.94
N GLU A 40 -22.98 10.86 -5.45
CA GLU A 40 -24.23 10.59 -4.74
C GLU A 40 -25.40 10.44 -5.73
N ARG A 41 -25.64 9.21 -6.17
CA ARG A 41 -26.81 8.87 -7.00
C ARG A 41 -27.36 7.50 -6.61
N ASP A 42 -28.58 7.21 -7.04
CA ASP A 42 -29.19 5.89 -6.90
C ASP A 42 -28.51 4.91 -7.84
N VAL A 43 -28.25 3.69 -7.34
CA VAL A 43 -27.57 2.63 -8.10
C VAL A 43 -28.29 1.29 -7.96
N ASP A 44 -28.24 0.47 -9.02
CA ASP A 44 -28.80 -0.88 -8.98
C ASP A 44 -27.95 -1.80 -8.08
N TYR A 45 -26.63 -1.62 -8.08
CA TYR A 45 -25.70 -2.39 -7.27
C TYR A 45 -24.71 -1.48 -6.54
N LEU A 46 -24.55 -1.72 -5.25
CA LEU A 46 -23.45 -1.16 -4.46
C LEU A 46 -22.55 -2.29 -3.97
N LEU A 47 -21.30 -2.25 -4.35
CA LEU A 47 -20.27 -3.20 -3.96
C LEU A 47 -19.36 -2.56 -2.90
N LEU A 48 -19.07 -3.28 -1.82
CA LEU A 48 -18.18 -2.84 -0.74
C LEU A 48 -16.99 -3.79 -0.67
N ASN A 49 -15.80 -3.29 -1.02
CA ASN A 49 -14.54 -4.00 -0.81
C ASN A 49 -14.00 -3.61 0.56
N THR A 50 -13.99 -4.55 1.50
CA THR A 50 -13.85 -4.30 2.93
C THR A 50 -12.48 -4.67 3.47
N CYS A 51 -11.97 -3.93 4.46
CA CYS A 51 -10.77 -4.25 5.21
C CYS A 51 -11.13 -4.99 6.51
N GLY A 52 -10.34 -6.01 6.85
CA GLY A 52 -10.55 -6.83 8.06
C GLY A 52 -9.23 -7.14 8.80
N PHE A 53 -8.20 -6.29 8.59
CA PHE A 53 -6.86 -6.57 9.07
C PHE A 53 -6.67 -6.21 10.54
N ILE A 54 -7.07 -5.01 10.95
CA ILE A 54 -6.98 -4.50 12.33
C ILE A 54 -8.33 -3.97 12.81
N GLY A 55 -8.47 -3.77 14.13
CA GLY A 55 -9.71 -3.36 14.77
C GLY A 55 -10.36 -2.13 14.13
N ASP A 56 -9.63 -1.03 13.99
CA ASP A 56 -10.14 0.22 13.43
C ASP A 56 -10.66 0.07 11.99
N ALA A 57 -9.92 -0.69 11.15
CA ALA A 57 -10.34 -0.95 9.77
C ALA A 57 -11.55 -1.90 9.68
N LYS A 58 -11.72 -2.79 10.66
CA LYS A 58 -12.95 -3.61 10.79
C LYS A 58 -14.14 -2.74 11.12
N GLU A 59 -14.00 -1.81 12.08
CA GLU A 59 -15.05 -0.89 12.47
C GLU A 59 -15.47 0.01 11.30
N GLU A 60 -14.52 0.63 10.59
CA GLU A 60 -14.77 1.42 9.39
C GLU A 60 -15.57 0.61 8.34
N SER A 61 -15.15 -0.62 8.09
CA SER A 61 -15.83 -1.50 7.12
C SER A 61 -17.27 -1.84 7.56
N ILE A 62 -17.51 -2.10 8.84
CA ILE A 62 -18.84 -2.37 9.38
C ILE A 62 -19.73 -1.12 9.24
N GLN A 63 -19.22 0.06 9.58
CA GLN A 63 -19.97 1.31 9.44
C GLN A 63 -20.34 1.58 7.97
N ALA A 64 -19.44 1.33 7.03
CA ALA A 64 -19.72 1.45 5.60
C ALA A 64 -20.82 0.47 5.12
N ILE A 65 -20.83 -0.76 5.64
CA ILE A 65 -21.88 -1.75 5.34
C ILE A 65 -23.22 -1.27 5.89
N LEU A 66 -23.28 -0.80 7.14
CA LEU A 66 -24.51 -0.29 7.75
C LEU A 66 -25.07 0.93 7.01
N ALA A 67 -24.20 1.86 6.60
CA ALA A 67 -24.59 3.00 5.77
C ALA A 67 -25.16 2.57 4.40
N ALA A 68 -24.58 1.53 3.79
CA ALA A 68 -25.11 0.96 2.55
C ALA A 68 -26.51 0.33 2.76
N VAL A 69 -26.75 -0.35 3.89
CA VAL A 69 -28.05 -0.90 4.27
C VAL A 69 -29.07 0.22 4.45
N GLU A 70 -28.72 1.33 5.10
CA GLU A 70 -29.60 2.50 5.22
C GLU A 70 -29.97 3.07 3.84
N ARG A 71 -29.01 3.19 2.91
CA ARG A 71 -29.27 3.62 1.51
C ARG A 71 -30.21 2.64 0.79
N LYS A 72 -30.06 1.33 0.99
CA LYS A 72 -30.95 0.32 0.42
C LYS A 72 -32.37 0.44 0.98
N ASN A 73 -32.52 0.59 2.29
CA ASN A 73 -33.81 0.77 2.93
C ASN A 73 -34.54 2.07 2.50
N ALA A 74 -33.76 3.09 2.14
CA ALA A 74 -34.27 4.33 1.55
C ALA A 74 -34.61 4.22 0.04
N GLY A 75 -34.42 3.05 -0.57
CA GLY A 75 -34.68 2.80 -2.00
C GLY A 75 -33.62 3.36 -2.96
N LYS A 76 -32.47 3.83 -2.45
CA LYS A 76 -31.38 4.42 -3.23
C LYS A 76 -30.37 3.38 -3.77
N VAL A 77 -30.42 2.15 -3.27
CA VAL A 77 -29.55 1.04 -3.67
C VAL A 77 -30.43 -0.20 -3.89
N GLY A 78 -30.32 -0.83 -5.05
CA GLY A 78 -31.08 -2.03 -5.35
C GLY A 78 -30.55 -3.26 -4.64
N LYS A 79 -29.25 -3.55 -4.78
CA LYS A 79 -28.57 -4.68 -4.14
C LYS A 79 -27.21 -4.28 -3.56
N ILE A 80 -26.86 -4.91 -2.45
CA ILE A 80 -25.55 -4.74 -1.77
C ILE A 80 -24.77 -6.04 -1.87
N PHE A 81 -23.55 -5.97 -2.39
CA PHE A 81 -22.57 -7.05 -2.35
C PHE A 81 -21.36 -6.63 -1.52
N VAL A 82 -20.92 -7.48 -0.60
CA VAL A 82 -19.75 -7.25 0.25
C VAL A 82 -18.68 -8.28 -0.03
N PHE A 83 -17.45 -7.83 -0.21
CA PHE A 83 -16.30 -8.70 -0.44
C PHE A 83 -15.04 -8.12 0.25
N GLY A 84 -13.90 -8.77 0.09
CA GLY A 84 -12.64 -8.30 0.67
C GLY A 84 -12.29 -8.97 2.00
N CYS A 85 -11.35 -8.36 2.73
CA CYS A 85 -10.71 -9.00 3.89
C CYS A 85 -11.66 -9.24 5.07
N LEU A 86 -12.54 -8.28 5.40
CA LEU A 86 -13.52 -8.46 6.47
C LEU A 86 -14.49 -9.59 6.12
N SER A 87 -15.06 -9.52 4.92
CA SER A 87 -15.99 -10.54 4.43
C SER A 87 -15.35 -11.93 4.44
N GLN A 88 -14.12 -12.08 3.94
CA GLN A 88 -13.39 -13.35 3.96
C GLN A 88 -13.21 -13.91 5.36
N ARG A 89 -12.91 -13.04 6.33
CA ARG A 89 -12.62 -13.43 7.73
C ARG A 89 -13.85 -13.91 8.48
N TYR A 90 -14.99 -13.30 8.19
CA TYR A 90 -16.25 -13.52 8.94
C TYR A 90 -17.40 -14.00 8.05
N ILE A 91 -17.10 -14.65 6.94
CA ILE A 91 -18.09 -15.08 5.95
C ILE A 91 -19.11 -16.10 6.49
N SER A 92 -18.77 -16.83 7.57
CA SER A 92 -19.67 -17.72 8.26
C SER A 92 -20.74 -17.02 9.10
N ASP A 93 -20.45 -15.83 9.62
CA ASP A 93 -21.24 -15.17 10.64
C ASP A 93 -21.99 -13.94 10.11
N MET A 94 -21.34 -13.16 9.25
CA MET A 94 -21.87 -11.90 8.72
C MET A 94 -23.21 -12.02 8.00
N PRO A 95 -23.49 -13.07 7.18
CA PRO A 95 -24.80 -13.19 6.53
C PRO A 95 -25.97 -13.30 7.50
N ALA A 96 -25.75 -13.87 8.68
CA ALA A 96 -26.78 -13.97 9.71
C ALA A 96 -26.92 -12.69 10.52
N LEU A 97 -25.85 -11.90 10.67
CA LEU A 97 -25.82 -10.66 11.42
C LEU A 97 -26.38 -9.48 10.63
N ILE A 98 -26.17 -9.44 9.31
CA ILE A 98 -26.64 -8.37 8.43
C ILE A 98 -27.35 -9.01 7.20
N PRO A 99 -28.58 -9.51 7.37
CA PRO A 99 -29.32 -10.21 6.32
C PRO A 99 -29.77 -9.30 5.16
N GLU A 100 -29.68 -7.99 5.29
CA GLU A 100 -30.00 -7.00 4.25
C GLU A 100 -28.98 -7.00 3.10
N VAL A 101 -27.78 -7.54 3.31
CA VAL A 101 -26.74 -7.69 2.28
C VAL A 101 -27.12 -8.86 1.37
N ASP A 102 -27.19 -8.62 0.06
CA ASP A 102 -27.65 -9.60 -0.93
C ASP A 102 -26.58 -10.65 -1.30
N GLY A 103 -25.30 -10.37 -1.05
CA GLY A 103 -24.22 -11.31 -1.32
C GLY A 103 -22.94 -11.01 -0.54
N TRP A 104 -22.34 -12.07 0.01
CA TRP A 104 -21.08 -12.03 0.72
C TRP A 104 -20.05 -12.87 -0.03
N PHE A 105 -18.88 -12.29 -0.32
CA PHE A 105 -17.83 -12.93 -1.11
C PHE A 105 -16.48 -12.80 -0.41
N GLY A 106 -15.57 -13.70 -0.72
CA GLY A 106 -14.21 -13.68 -0.17
C GLY A 106 -13.31 -12.61 -0.77
N ALA A 107 -12.04 -12.64 -0.34
CA ALA A 107 -11.01 -11.71 -0.79
C ALA A 107 -10.03 -12.32 -1.82
N ARG A 108 -10.13 -13.62 -2.10
CA ARG A 108 -9.11 -14.37 -2.86
C ARG A 108 -9.41 -14.49 -4.34
N ASP A 109 -10.66 -14.30 -4.73
CA ASP A 109 -11.12 -14.49 -6.10
C ASP A 109 -12.34 -13.61 -6.38
N ILE A 110 -12.30 -12.87 -7.47
CA ILE A 110 -13.39 -12.01 -7.94
C ILE A 110 -14.41 -12.73 -8.81
N ASP A 111 -14.07 -13.90 -9.35
CA ASP A 111 -14.94 -14.65 -10.28
C ASP A 111 -16.33 -14.98 -9.70
N PRO A 112 -16.48 -15.32 -8.39
CA PRO A 112 -17.80 -15.51 -7.79
C PRO A 112 -18.68 -14.26 -7.82
N ILE A 113 -18.07 -13.06 -7.66
CA ILE A 113 -18.78 -11.78 -7.71
C ILE A 113 -19.26 -11.50 -9.13
N VAL A 114 -18.38 -11.69 -10.13
CA VAL A 114 -18.70 -11.52 -11.56
C VAL A 114 -19.88 -12.40 -11.95
N LYS A 115 -19.86 -13.67 -11.54
CA LYS A 115 -20.97 -14.62 -11.79
C LYS A 115 -22.27 -14.22 -11.10
N ALA A 116 -22.20 -13.72 -9.85
CA ALA A 116 -23.38 -13.26 -9.11
C ALA A 116 -24.02 -11.99 -9.72
N LEU A 117 -23.21 -11.18 -10.42
CA LEU A 117 -23.68 -10.05 -11.21
C LEU A 117 -24.29 -10.48 -12.55
N GLY A 118 -24.23 -11.78 -12.89
CA GLY A 118 -24.77 -12.33 -14.14
C GLY A 118 -23.85 -12.12 -15.34
N VAL A 119 -22.57 -11.82 -15.11
CA VAL A 119 -21.57 -11.60 -16.16
C VAL A 119 -20.73 -12.86 -16.35
N LYS A 120 -20.33 -13.14 -17.58
CA LYS A 120 -19.36 -14.19 -17.88
C LYS A 120 -17.96 -13.71 -17.52
N VAL A 121 -17.19 -14.55 -16.81
CA VAL A 121 -15.80 -14.27 -16.53
C VAL A 121 -14.99 -14.23 -17.83
N HIS A 122 -14.18 -13.20 -18.00
CA HIS A 122 -13.31 -12.96 -19.15
C HIS A 122 -11.83 -13.20 -18.77
N PRO A 123 -11.27 -14.39 -19.05
CA PRO A 123 -9.87 -14.69 -18.70
C PRO A 123 -8.85 -13.76 -19.37
N ASP A 124 -9.16 -13.29 -20.57
CA ASP A 124 -8.37 -12.34 -21.35
C ASP A 124 -8.27 -10.94 -20.72
N ARG A 125 -9.20 -10.59 -19.82
CA ARG A 125 -9.24 -9.31 -19.10
C ARG A 125 -8.58 -9.36 -17.73
N ARG A 126 -7.91 -10.43 -17.35
CA ARG A 126 -7.27 -10.53 -16.01
C ARG A 126 -6.13 -9.54 -15.79
N THR A 127 -5.54 -9.05 -16.88
CA THR A 127 -4.50 -8.02 -16.89
C THR A 127 -5.02 -6.63 -17.25
N GLU A 128 -6.34 -6.45 -17.34
CA GLU A 128 -6.98 -5.17 -17.60
C GLU A 128 -7.53 -4.59 -16.29
N ARG A 129 -7.58 -3.27 -16.20
CA ARG A 129 -8.09 -2.55 -15.04
C ARG A 129 -9.01 -1.41 -15.48
N VAL A 130 -9.99 -1.09 -14.66
CA VAL A 130 -10.72 0.17 -14.75
C VAL A 130 -10.33 1.00 -13.56
N ARG A 131 -9.54 2.03 -13.80
CA ARG A 131 -8.98 2.89 -12.75
C ARG A 131 -10.10 3.61 -12.02
N THR A 132 -10.11 3.50 -10.69
CA THR A 132 -11.05 4.20 -9.81
C THR A 132 -10.65 5.66 -9.64
N CYS A 133 -9.36 5.97 -9.73
CA CYS A 133 -8.82 7.32 -9.78
C CYS A 133 -7.99 7.52 -11.06
N LYS A 134 -8.60 8.15 -12.09
CA LYS A 134 -7.98 8.33 -13.42
C LYS A 134 -6.94 9.45 -13.50
N LYS A 135 -6.86 10.31 -12.48
CA LYS A 135 -5.99 11.50 -12.53
C LYS A 135 -4.57 11.27 -12.01
N LEU A 136 -4.36 10.21 -11.23
CA LEU A 136 -3.06 9.96 -10.60
C LEU A 136 -2.04 9.40 -11.60
N PRO A 137 -0.80 9.90 -11.60
CA PRO A 137 0.25 9.47 -12.52
C PRO A 137 0.92 8.15 -12.09
N TYR A 138 0.52 7.58 -10.97
CA TYR A 138 0.98 6.29 -10.47
C TYR A 138 -0.12 5.24 -10.44
N ALA A 139 0.28 3.99 -10.41
CA ALA A 139 -0.60 2.86 -10.18
C ALA A 139 0.07 1.80 -9.29
N TYR A 140 -0.72 1.16 -8.46
CA TYR A 140 -0.27 -0.03 -7.75
C TYR A 140 -0.26 -1.24 -8.69
N LEU A 141 0.82 -2.01 -8.69
CA LEU A 141 0.94 -3.28 -9.40
C LEU A 141 1.01 -4.42 -8.37
N LYS A 142 -0.06 -5.20 -8.25
CA LYS A 142 -0.13 -6.32 -7.30
C LYS A 142 0.56 -7.55 -7.89
N ILE A 143 1.81 -7.81 -7.44
CA ILE A 143 2.67 -8.85 -8.02
C ILE A 143 2.43 -10.25 -7.45
N SER A 144 1.77 -10.35 -6.29
CA SER A 144 1.37 -11.62 -5.68
C SER A 144 0.22 -11.44 -4.71
N GLU A 145 -0.40 -12.55 -4.32
CA GLU A 145 -1.48 -12.63 -3.33
C GLU A 145 -1.14 -13.66 -2.26
N GLY A 146 -1.52 -13.39 -0.99
CA GLY A 146 -1.27 -14.29 0.13
C GLY A 146 0.13 -14.21 0.71
N CYS A 147 0.38 -14.91 1.83
CA CYS A 147 1.66 -14.85 2.54
C CYS A 147 1.94 -16.13 3.33
N ASP A 148 3.15 -16.67 3.20
CA ASP A 148 3.59 -17.89 3.90
C ASP A 148 4.48 -17.61 5.13
N ARG A 149 4.72 -16.33 5.48
CA ARG A 149 5.65 -15.95 6.57
C ARG A 149 5.16 -16.34 7.97
N ARG A 150 3.87 -16.45 8.18
CA ARG A 150 3.25 -16.88 9.46
C ARG A 150 3.72 -16.09 10.68
N CYS A 151 3.92 -14.78 10.54
CA CYS A 151 4.17 -13.91 11.68
C CYS A 151 3.06 -14.09 12.73
N SER A 152 3.43 -14.21 14.00
CA SER A 152 2.52 -14.67 15.06
C SER A 152 1.29 -13.79 15.30
N TYR A 153 1.43 -12.48 15.07
CA TYR A 153 0.39 -11.45 15.21
C TYR A 153 -0.49 -11.28 13.96
N CYS A 154 -0.17 -11.95 12.85
CA CYS A 154 -0.73 -11.59 11.53
C CYS A 154 -1.85 -12.52 11.09
N ALA A 155 -3.01 -11.93 10.77
CA ALA A 155 -4.17 -12.67 10.27
C ALA A 155 -4.17 -12.90 8.74
N ILE A 156 -3.22 -12.36 7.99
CA ILE A 156 -3.18 -12.41 6.52
C ILE A 156 -3.21 -13.84 5.96
N PRO A 157 -2.46 -14.83 6.49
CA PRO A 157 -2.52 -16.19 5.96
C PRO A 157 -3.94 -16.80 6.02
N PHE A 158 -4.74 -16.45 7.02
CA PHE A 158 -6.13 -16.90 7.14
C PHE A 158 -7.07 -16.18 6.17
N ILE A 159 -6.81 -14.90 5.90
CA ILE A 159 -7.64 -14.04 5.05
C ILE A 159 -7.29 -14.27 3.56
N ARG A 160 -6.02 -14.06 3.18
CA ARG A 160 -5.56 -14.06 1.79
C ARG A 160 -4.98 -15.40 1.32
N GLY A 161 -4.73 -16.33 2.25
CA GLY A 161 -4.22 -17.66 1.95
C GLY A 161 -2.70 -17.73 1.74
N ALA A 162 -2.27 -18.85 1.14
CA ALA A 162 -0.87 -19.06 0.78
C ALA A 162 -0.41 -18.11 -0.32
N HIS A 163 0.89 -17.87 -0.36
CA HIS A 163 1.51 -17.00 -1.38
C HIS A 163 1.31 -17.56 -2.80
N ARG A 164 0.92 -16.70 -3.72
CA ARG A 164 0.79 -16.98 -5.15
C ARG A 164 1.30 -15.80 -5.96
N SER A 165 2.38 -16.01 -6.70
CA SER A 165 2.95 -15.01 -7.61
C SER A 165 2.13 -14.89 -8.89
N VAL A 166 2.04 -13.69 -9.44
CA VAL A 166 1.55 -13.44 -10.80
C VAL A 166 2.72 -13.63 -11.78
N PRO A 167 2.56 -14.33 -12.91
CA PRO A 167 3.64 -14.48 -13.90
C PRO A 167 4.19 -13.14 -14.40
N ILE A 168 5.52 -13.07 -14.63
CA ILE A 168 6.19 -11.84 -15.10
C ILE A 168 5.53 -11.33 -16.39
N GLU A 169 5.19 -12.20 -17.30
CA GLU A 169 4.59 -11.85 -18.59
C GLU A 169 3.21 -11.18 -18.42
N GLU A 170 2.43 -11.62 -17.46
CA GLU A 170 1.12 -11.01 -17.15
C GLU A 170 1.31 -9.63 -16.50
N LEU A 171 2.26 -9.49 -15.59
CA LEU A 171 2.60 -8.21 -14.96
C LEU A 171 3.14 -7.19 -15.97
N VAL A 172 4.00 -7.63 -16.90
CA VAL A 172 4.51 -6.77 -17.97
C VAL A 172 3.38 -6.34 -18.90
N LYS A 173 2.44 -7.25 -19.24
CA LYS A 173 1.26 -6.91 -20.05
C LYS A 173 0.38 -5.88 -19.33
N GLU A 174 0.06 -6.09 -18.05
CA GLU A 174 -0.73 -5.14 -17.26
C GLU A 174 -0.02 -3.77 -17.15
N ALA A 175 1.26 -3.76 -16.83
CA ALA A 175 2.06 -2.55 -16.74
C ALA A 175 2.15 -1.79 -18.08
N THR A 176 2.22 -2.49 -19.21
CA THR A 176 2.21 -1.88 -20.54
C THR A 176 0.89 -1.17 -20.84
N VAL A 177 -0.25 -1.76 -20.44
CA VAL A 177 -1.55 -1.11 -20.56
C VAL A 177 -1.60 0.14 -19.70
N LEU A 178 -1.20 0.06 -18.44
CA LEU A 178 -1.15 1.20 -17.53
C LEU A 178 -0.26 2.33 -18.07
N ALA A 179 0.91 2.01 -18.61
CA ALA A 179 1.79 2.99 -19.25
C ALA A 179 1.12 3.69 -20.45
N SER A 180 0.38 2.94 -21.27
CA SER A 180 -0.39 3.50 -22.42
C SER A 180 -1.52 4.42 -21.97
N GLU A 181 -2.01 4.28 -20.74
CA GLU A 181 -3.02 5.15 -20.11
C GLU A 181 -2.40 6.38 -19.42
N GLY A 182 -1.08 6.55 -19.50
CA GLY A 182 -0.36 7.70 -18.97
C GLY A 182 0.25 7.50 -17.58
N ILE A 183 0.26 6.28 -17.05
CA ILE A 183 0.94 5.97 -15.79
C ILE A 183 2.45 6.09 -15.98
N ARG A 184 3.09 6.80 -15.05
CA ARG A 184 4.53 7.06 -15.04
C ARG A 184 5.26 6.31 -13.91
N GLU A 185 4.58 6.04 -12.80
CA GLU A 185 5.13 5.32 -11.66
C GLU A 185 4.32 4.05 -11.39
N LEU A 186 5.02 2.91 -11.24
CA LEU A 186 4.43 1.67 -10.72
C LEU A 186 4.92 1.41 -9.31
N VAL A 187 3.98 1.28 -8.38
CA VAL A 187 4.25 0.87 -7.01
C VAL A 187 3.96 -0.62 -6.89
N LEU A 188 5.01 -1.44 -6.79
CA LEU A 188 4.90 -2.89 -6.68
C LEU A 188 4.45 -3.25 -5.26
N ILE A 189 3.33 -3.95 -5.16
CA ILE A 189 2.72 -4.33 -3.88
C ILE A 189 2.42 -5.83 -3.81
N ALA A 190 2.53 -6.36 -2.59
CA ALA A 190 2.11 -7.71 -2.19
C ALA A 190 1.92 -7.72 -0.67
N GLN A 191 1.68 -8.89 -0.08
CA GLN A 191 1.83 -9.07 1.37
C GLN A 191 3.30 -9.25 1.76
N ASP A 192 4.12 -9.82 0.87
CA ASP A 192 5.58 -9.90 0.92
C ASP A 192 6.13 -9.91 -0.50
N THR A 193 6.70 -8.79 -0.94
CA THR A 193 7.26 -8.66 -2.29
C THR A 193 8.57 -9.43 -2.44
N THR A 194 9.32 -9.64 -1.35
CA THR A 194 10.60 -10.37 -1.38
C THR A 194 10.42 -11.88 -1.59
N TYR A 195 9.20 -12.40 -1.42
CA TYR A 195 8.88 -13.81 -1.66
C TYR A 195 8.54 -14.11 -3.13
N TYR A 196 8.35 -13.07 -3.94
CA TYR A 196 7.92 -13.18 -5.33
C TYR A 196 8.75 -14.17 -6.14
N GLY A 197 8.08 -15.07 -6.84
CA GLY A 197 8.64 -16.06 -7.76
C GLY A 197 9.03 -17.39 -7.13
N LEU A 198 9.10 -17.50 -5.79
CA LEU A 198 9.51 -18.76 -5.13
C LEU A 198 8.55 -19.92 -5.44
N ASP A 199 7.25 -19.66 -5.46
CA ASP A 199 6.22 -20.66 -5.80
C ASP A 199 6.20 -20.99 -7.30
N LEU A 200 6.46 -20.01 -8.16
CA LEU A 200 6.26 -20.11 -9.60
C LEU A 200 7.55 -20.51 -10.34
N TYR A 201 8.71 -19.94 -9.94
CA TYR A 201 10.00 -20.11 -10.61
C TYR A 201 11.02 -20.86 -9.76
N HIS A 202 10.66 -21.28 -8.54
CA HIS A 202 11.53 -21.94 -7.57
C HIS A 202 12.78 -21.11 -7.21
N ARG A 203 12.69 -19.79 -7.39
CA ARG A 203 13.69 -18.79 -7.01
C ARG A 203 13.02 -17.43 -6.77
N ARG A 204 13.67 -16.56 -6.04
CA ARG A 204 13.23 -15.17 -5.93
C ARG A 204 13.44 -14.49 -7.28
N ALA A 205 12.43 -13.76 -7.77
CA ALA A 205 12.41 -13.18 -9.11
C ALA A 205 12.05 -11.68 -9.11
N LEU A 206 12.11 -11.00 -7.95
CA LEU A 206 11.75 -9.59 -7.86
C LEU A 206 12.73 -8.70 -8.62
N GLY A 207 14.05 -8.98 -8.55
CA GLY A 207 15.04 -8.22 -9.31
C GLY A 207 14.86 -8.37 -10.83
N GLU A 208 14.55 -9.59 -11.31
CA GLU A 208 14.22 -9.82 -12.73
C GLU A 208 12.93 -9.09 -13.14
N LEU A 209 11.89 -9.12 -12.29
CA LEU A 209 10.66 -8.37 -12.55
C LEU A 209 10.93 -6.86 -12.69
N LEU A 210 11.72 -6.28 -11.79
CA LEU A 210 12.11 -4.87 -11.85
C LEU A 210 12.83 -4.55 -13.17
N GLN A 211 13.77 -5.41 -13.60
CA GLN A 211 14.45 -5.25 -14.88
C GLN A 211 13.44 -5.24 -16.03
N ARG A 212 12.54 -6.22 -16.11
CA ARG A 212 11.55 -6.36 -17.19
C ARG A 212 10.55 -5.18 -17.22
N LEU A 213 10.10 -4.71 -16.05
CA LEU A 213 9.21 -3.55 -15.98
C LEU A 213 9.92 -2.25 -16.36
N SER A 214 11.21 -2.11 -16.10
CA SER A 214 11.98 -0.93 -16.47
C SER A 214 12.16 -0.76 -17.99
N GLU A 215 11.99 -1.83 -18.76
CA GLU A 215 12.05 -1.83 -20.22
C GLU A 215 10.79 -1.27 -20.88
N ILE A 216 9.72 -1.06 -20.11
CA ILE A 216 8.45 -0.53 -20.62
C ILE A 216 8.60 0.97 -20.88
N ASP A 217 8.27 1.37 -22.12
CA ASP A 217 8.21 2.78 -22.51
C ASP A 217 7.10 3.50 -21.74
N GLY A 218 7.39 4.70 -21.26
CA GLY A 218 6.44 5.51 -20.49
C GLY A 218 6.51 5.29 -18.98
N ILE A 219 6.98 4.15 -18.49
CA ILE A 219 7.27 3.98 -17.06
C ILE A 219 8.62 4.62 -16.73
N GLU A 220 8.60 5.54 -15.77
CA GLU A 220 9.75 6.32 -15.33
C GLU A 220 10.23 5.91 -13.93
N TRP A 221 9.31 5.45 -13.06
CA TRP A 221 9.62 5.02 -11.71
C TRP A 221 8.99 3.67 -11.37
N LEU A 222 9.80 2.85 -10.69
CA LEU A 222 9.40 1.58 -10.07
C LEU A 222 9.71 1.66 -8.58
N ARG A 223 8.71 1.52 -7.75
CA ARG A 223 8.82 1.56 -6.29
C ARG A 223 8.41 0.23 -5.70
N VAL A 224 9.18 -0.26 -4.70
CA VAL A 224 8.89 -1.55 -4.04
C VAL A 224 8.38 -1.30 -2.62
N HIS A 225 7.22 -1.87 -2.31
CA HIS A 225 6.62 -1.85 -0.98
C HIS A 225 6.57 -3.25 -0.36
N TYR A 226 6.38 -3.30 0.96
CA TYR A 226 6.11 -4.52 1.74
C TYR A 226 7.20 -5.59 1.60
N SER A 227 8.46 -5.19 1.77
CA SER A 227 9.59 -6.11 1.80
C SER A 227 9.75 -6.79 3.15
N TYR A 228 10.20 -8.04 3.15
CA TYR A 228 10.44 -8.79 4.38
C TYR A 228 11.95 -8.94 4.64
N PRO A 229 12.43 -8.81 5.90
CA PRO A 229 13.86 -8.76 6.18
C PRO A 229 14.58 -10.11 6.03
N ALA A 230 13.91 -11.25 6.32
CA ALA A 230 14.56 -12.56 6.22
C ALA A 230 14.77 -12.96 4.75
N ASP A 231 15.99 -13.43 4.45
CA ASP A 231 16.40 -13.86 3.11
C ASP A 231 16.15 -12.78 2.03
N PHE A 232 16.45 -11.54 2.37
CA PHE A 232 16.23 -10.41 1.45
C PHE A 232 17.00 -10.61 0.14
N PRO A 233 16.36 -10.49 -1.05
CA PRO A 233 16.98 -10.71 -2.34
C PRO A 233 17.96 -9.57 -2.70
N GLU A 234 19.24 -9.90 -2.85
CA GLU A 234 20.30 -8.90 -3.10
C GLU A 234 20.22 -8.25 -4.47
N ASP A 235 19.68 -8.95 -5.47
CA ASP A 235 19.47 -8.45 -6.82
C ASP A 235 18.50 -7.26 -6.87
N VAL A 236 17.60 -7.12 -5.89
CA VAL A 236 16.75 -5.93 -5.74
C VAL A 236 17.59 -4.70 -5.40
N LEU A 237 18.60 -4.84 -4.52
CA LEU A 237 19.53 -3.74 -4.20
C LEU A 237 20.42 -3.42 -5.40
N ASP A 238 20.78 -4.41 -6.22
CA ASP A 238 21.52 -4.19 -7.46
C ASP A 238 20.69 -3.34 -8.44
N GLN A 239 19.41 -3.66 -8.60
CA GLN A 239 18.49 -2.84 -9.40
C GLN A 239 18.37 -1.42 -8.85
N MET A 240 18.19 -1.23 -7.54
CA MET A 240 18.13 0.10 -6.93
C MET A 240 19.41 0.92 -7.11
N ALA A 241 20.58 0.25 -7.12
CA ALA A 241 21.85 0.92 -7.26
C ALA A 241 22.19 1.30 -8.72
N THR A 242 21.71 0.54 -9.69
CA THR A 242 22.16 0.64 -11.09
C THR A 242 21.07 1.02 -12.09
N ASN A 243 19.80 0.76 -11.78
CA ASN A 243 18.69 1.04 -12.68
C ASN A 243 18.04 2.38 -12.30
N PRO A 244 18.17 3.42 -13.13
CA PRO A 244 17.68 4.77 -12.81
C PRO A 244 16.15 4.88 -12.70
N LYS A 245 15.40 3.88 -13.18
CA LYS A 245 13.95 3.83 -13.03
C LYS A 245 13.51 3.22 -11.70
N VAL A 246 14.38 2.50 -10.98
CA VAL A 246 14.06 1.91 -9.68
C VAL A 246 14.36 2.93 -8.59
N CYS A 247 13.32 3.39 -7.90
CA CYS A 247 13.45 4.36 -6.82
C CYS A 247 14.38 3.84 -5.72
N ARG A 248 15.29 4.69 -5.25
CA ARG A 248 16.15 4.40 -4.09
C ARG A 248 15.37 4.53 -2.78
N TYR A 249 14.30 3.78 -2.71
CA TYR A 249 13.33 3.77 -1.63
C TYR A 249 12.97 2.33 -1.28
N MET A 250 13.12 1.94 -0.01
CA MET A 250 12.81 0.59 0.44
C MET A 250 11.83 0.64 1.61
N ASP A 251 10.63 0.11 1.40
CA ASP A 251 9.68 -0.14 2.48
C ASP A 251 9.88 -1.56 3.04
N ILE A 252 10.42 -1.62 4.27
CA ILE A 252 10.77 -2.86 4.95
C ILE A 252 10.24 -2.86 6.40
N PRO A 253 9.03 -3.35 6.64
CA PRO A 253 8.43 -3.43 7.97
C PRO A 253 9.21 -4.39 8.88
N LEU A 254 10.04 -3.86 9.76
CA LEU A 254 10.87 -4.64 10.70
C LEU A 254 10.10 -5.10 11.92
N GLN A 255 9.12 -4.33 12.35
CA GLN A 255 8.21 -4.53 13.47
C GLN A 255 8.86 -4.32 14.84
N HIS A 256 10.04 -4.84 15.08
CA HIS A 256 10.84 -4.68 16.29
C HIS A 256 12.32 -4.96 16.01
N VAL A 257 13.20 -4.86 17.05
CA VAL A 257 14.63 -5.18 16.95
C VAL A 257 15.14 -6.06 18.09
N ALA A 258 14.45 -6.11 19.23
CA ALA A 258 14.85 -6.95 20.35
C ALA A 258 14.59 -8.43 20.03
N ASP A 259 15.63 -9.27 20.17
CA ASP A 259 15.61 -10.69 19.82
C ASP A 259 14.43 -11.44 20.43
N LYS A 260 14.16 -11.22 21.71
CA LYS A 260 13.03 -11.83 22.40
C LYS A 260 11.68 -11.53 21.74
N VAL A 261 11.47 -10.28 21.30
CA VAL A 261 10.21 -9.86 20.67
C VAL A 261 10.13 -10.37 19.24
N LEU A 262 11.24 -10.32 18.49
CA LEU A 262 11.32 -10.86 17.13
C LEU A 262 11.06 -12.37 17.08
N ASP A 263 11.59 -13.11 18.05
CA ASP A 263 11.34 -14.56 18.20
C ASP A 263 9.86 -14.84 18.48
N MET A 264 9.26 -14.14 19.45
CA MET A 264 7.84 -14.25 19.76
C MET A 264 6.94 -13.82 18.57
N MET A 265 7.35 -12.84 17.79
CA MET A 265 6.68 -12.40 16.56
C MET A 265 6.88 -13.35 15.36
N HIS A 266 7.66 -14.41 15.51
CA HIS A 266 8.05 -15.35 14.45
C HIS A 266 8.65 -14.63 13.22
N ARG A 267 9.57 -13.67 13.47
CA ARG A 267 10.17 -12.87 12.37
C ARG A 267 11.30 -13.58 11.64
N HIS A 268 11.83 -14.69 12.19
CA HIS A 268 12.93 -15.49 11.61
C HIS A 268 14.23 -14.70 11.37
N VAL A 269 14.39 -13.58 12.07
CA VAL A 269 15.60 -12.74 12.12
C VAL A 269 15.81 -12.26 13.55
N ASP A 270 17.05 -11.97 13.88
CA ASP A 270 17.42 -11.31 15.15
C ASP A 270 17.81 -9.84 14.96
N GLY A 271 18.08 -9.14 16.05
CA GLY A 271 18.48 -7.74 16.03
C GLY A 271 19.83 -7.51 15.37
N ALA A 272 20.77 -8.47 15.46
CA ALA A 272 22.08 -8.38 14.82
C ALA A 272 21.96 -8.50 13.29
N TRP A 273 21.18 -9.46 12.81
CA TRP A 273 20.84 -9.61 11.40
C TRP A 273 20.16 -8.34 10.87
N THR A 274 19.15 -7.84 11.59
CA THR A 274 18.40 -6.64 11.19
C THR A 274 19.32 -5.43 11.02
N ARG A 275 20.21 -5.18 11.99
CA ARG A 275 21.20 -4.09 11.91
C ARG A 275 22.18 -4.27 10.74
N ALA A 276 22.65 -5.51 10.51
CA ALA A 276 23.53 -5.84 9.39
C ALA A 276 22.84 -5.60 8.03
N LEU A 277 21.57 -5.97 7.90
CA LEU A 277 20.77 -5.75 6.67
C LEU A 277 20.61 -4.25 6.37
N ILE A 278 20.25 -3.43 7.36
CA ILE A 278 20.12 -1.97 7.18
C ILE A 278 21.45 -1.35 6.77
N LYS A 279 22.56 -1.75 7.43
CA LYS A 279 23.89 -1.30 7.05
C LYS A 279 24.22 -1.67 5.60
N LYS A 280 23.97 -2.92 5.21
CA LYS A 280 24.21 -3.41 3.84
C LYS A 280 23.40 -2.64 2.80
N MET A 281 22.12 -2.34 3.08
CA MET A 281 21.29 -1.53 2.18
C MET A 281 21.90 -0.16 1.93
N ARG A 282 22.33 0.54 2.99
CA ARG A 282 22.94 1.87 2.88
C ARG A 282 24.32 1.85 2.18
N GLU A 283 25.09 0.79 2.38
CA GLU A 283 26.38 0.62 1.71
C GLU A 283 26.23 0.30 0.20
N LYS A 284 25.25 -0.54 -0.14
CA LYS A 284 25.04 -1.00 -1.53
C LYS A 284 24.29 0.04 -2.37
N VAL A 285 23.39 0.81 -1.76
CA VAL A 285 22.59 1.85 -2.42
C VAL A 285 22.80 3.19 -1.70
N PRO A 286 23.86 3.95 -2.05
CA PRO A 286 24.11 5.25 -1.42
C PRO A 286 22.93 6.20 -1.60
N GLY A 287 22.49 6.82 -0.50
CA GLY A 287 21.35 7.73 -0.49
C GLY A 287 19.97 7.04 -0.49
N ILE A 288 19.91 5.74 -0.24
CA ILE A 288 18.63 5.03 -0.10
C ILE A 288 17.81 5.62 1.05
N VAL A 289 16.54 5.84 0.80
CA VAL A 289 15.53 6.16 1.82
C VAL A 289 14.92 4.85 2.33
N LEU A 290 15.01 4.64 3.63
CA LEU A 290 14.45 3.46 4.29
C LEU A 290 13.16 3.85 5.01
N ARG A 291 12.07 3.21 4.61
CA ARG A 291 10.79 3.24 5.31
C ARG A 291 10.61 1.95 6.11
N THR A 292 10.16 2.07 7.33
CA THR A 292 9.88 0.91 8.18
C THR A 292 8.57 1.09 8.95
N THR A 293 8.07 -0.01 9.47
CA THR A 293 6.93 -0.04 10.38
C THR A 293 7.34 -0.78 11.65
N MET A 294 6.98 -0.21 12.82
CA MET A 294 7.23 -0.79 14.13
C MET A 294 5.92 -1.07 14.87
N ILE A 295 5.94 -2.12 15.69
CA ILE A 295 4.83 -2.45 16.61
C ILE A 295 5.34 -2.26 18.04
N VAL A 296 4.64 -1.46 18.83
CA VAL A 296 4.92 -1.25 20.25
C VAL A 296 3.86 -1.94 21.11
N GLY A 297 4.30 -2.45 22.28
CA GLY A 297 3.39 -3.07 23.22
C GLY A 297 2.98 -4.50 22.90
N HIS A 298 3.77 -5.22 22.11
CA HIS A 298 3.62 -6.66 21.92
C HIS A 298 3.78 -7.40 23.27
N PRO A 299 3.09 -8.53 23.53
CA PRO A 299 3.12 -9.25 24.82
C PRO A 299 4.53 -9.54 25.37
N GLY A 300 5.53 -9.70 24.54
CA GLY A 300 6.93 -9.92 24.95
C GLY A 300 7.75 -8.67 25.24
N GLU A 301 7.21 -7.47 24.93
CA GLU A 301 7.91 -6.20 25.04
C GLU A 301 7.87 -5.66 26.47
N GLY A 302 8.99 -5.74 27.19
CA GLY A 302 9.21 -5.05 28.46
C GLY A 302 9.86 -3.66 28.29
N VAL A 303 10.28 -3.07 29.41
CA VAL A 303 10.98 -1.76 29.38
C VAL A 303 12.33 -1.86 28.68
N LYS A 304 13.04 -2.98 28.86
CA LYS A 304 14.35 -3.23 28.25
C LYS A 304 14.21 -3.29 26.72
N GLU A 305 13.29 -4.09 26.24
CA GLU A 305 13.07 -4.32 24.82
C GLU A 305 12.60 -3.03 24.12
N PHE A 306 11.73 -2.24 24.77
CA PHE A 306 11.30 -0.95 24.23
C PHE A 306 12.45 0.08 24.18
N ASN A 307 13.32 0.14 25.21
CA ASN A 307 14.49 1.02 25.18
C ASN A 307 15.50 0.60 24.10
N GLU A 308 15.63 -0.69 23.84
CA GLU A 308 16.45 -1.22 22.75
C GLU A 308 15.88 -0.80 21.37
N LEU A 309 14.55 -0.83 21.21
CA LEU A 309 13.89 -0.34 20.01
C LEU A 309 14.15 1.16 19.79
N LEU A 310 14.00 2.00 20.82
CA LEU A 310 14.29 3.43 20.71
C LEU A 310 15.75 3.70 20.34
N GLN A 311 16.69 2.97 20.96
CA GLN A 311 18.11 3.10 20.64
C GLN A 311 18.40 2.71 19.19
N PHE A 312 17.80 1.61 18.72
CA PHE A 312 17.94 1.17 17.34
C PHE A 312 17.40 2.20 16.32
N VAL A 313 16.22 2.76 16.55
CA VAL A 313 15.66 3.80 15.67
C VAL A 313 16.56 5.03 15.64
N LYS A 314 17.10 5.45 16.79
CA LYS A 314 18.05 6.56 16.87
C LYS A 314 19.36 6.31 16.11
N GLU A 315 19.84 5.06 16.08
CA GLU A 315 21.06 4.65 15.36
C GLU A 315 20.80 4.48 13.87
N ALA A 316 19.73 3.78 13.50
CA ALA A 316 19.39 3.46 12.11
C ALA A 316 18.93 4.68 11.31
N LYS A 317 18.31 5.67 11.99
CA LYS A 317 17.84 6.93 11.38
C LYS A 317 16.99 6.68 10.15
N PHE A 318 15.91 5.91 10.33
CA PHE A 318 14.96 5.69 9.22
C PHE A 318 14.37 7.04 8.78
N GLU A 319 14.48 7.33 7.49
CA GLU A 319 13.94 8.56 6.91
C GLU A 319 12.42 8.61 7.05
N ARG A 320 11.79 7.44 6.93
CA ARG A 320 10.33 7.27 7.09
C ARG A 320 10.05 6.11 8.07
N LEU A 321 9.20 6.35 9.04
CA LEU A 321 8.79 5.33 10.00
C LEU A 321 7.35 5.54 10.43
N GLY A 322 6.53 4.49 10.31
CA GLY A 322 5.24 4.39 10.94
C GLY A 322 5.29 3.45 12.13
N ALA A 323 4.48 3.71 13.15
CA ALA A 323 4.37 2.81 14.30
C ALA A 323 2.92 2.55 14.69
N PHE A 324 2.65 1.34 15.15
CA PHE A 324 1.34 0.91 15.62
C PHE A 324 1.43 0.31 17.02
N LYS A 325 0.35 0.47 17.78
CA LYS A 325 0.15 -0.33 19.01
C LYS A 325 -0.18 -1.76 18.62
N TYR A 326 0.38 -2.72 19.33
CA TYR A 326 -0.04 -4.11 19.18
C TYR A 326 -1.55 -4.22 19.39
N SER A 327 -2.23 -4.85 18.42
CA SER A 327 -3.63 -5.24 18.46
C SER A 327 -3.71 -6.75 18.45
N GLU A 328 -4.41 -7.32 19.43
CA GLU A 328 -4.69 -8.75 19.45
C GLU A 328 -5.73 -9.07 18.37
N GLU A 329 -5.30 -9.88 17.39
CA GLU A 329 -6.17 -10.27 16.28
C GLU A 329 -6.62 -11.73 16.43
N GLU A 330 -7.91 -11.91 16.47
CA GLU A 330 -8.59 -13.20 16.65
C GLU A 330 -8.06 -14.27 15.68
N GLY A 331 -7.81 -15.48 16.17
CA GLY A 331 -7.32 -16.62 15.40
C GLY A 331 -5.83 -16.61 15.10
N THR A 332 -5.10 -15.54 15.42
CA THR A 332 -3.65 -15.49 15.27
C THR A 332 -2.94 -16.33 16.33
N PHE A 333 -1.68 -16.70 16.07
CA PHE A 333 -0.88 -17.43 17.03
C PHE A 333 -0.75 -16.66 18.35
N ASP A 334 -0.55 -15.34 18.28
CA ASP A 334 -0.44 -14.49 19.48
C ASP A 334 -1.71 -14.55 20.33
N ALA A 335 -2.87 -14.36 19.74
CA ALA A 335 -4.16 -14.36 20.44
C ALA A 335 -4.45 -15.73 21.11
N LEU A 336 -3.95 -16.81 20.54
CA LEU A 336 -4.16 -18.17 21.07
C LEU A 336 -3.14 -18.57 22.16
N ASN A 337 -1.93 -17.98 22.15
CA ASN A 337 -0.82 -18.42 22.98
C ASN A 337 -0.31 -17.38 23.97
N PHE A 338 -0.55 -16.10 23.75
CA PHE A 338 -0.09 -15.03 24.61
C PHE A 338 -1.28 -14.23 25.14
N LYS A 339 -1.15 -13.79 26.39
CA LYS A 339 -2.08 -12.82 26.95
C LYS A 339 -1.55 -11.41 26.61
N ASP A 340 -2.40 -10.56 26.06
CA ASP A 340 -2.10 -9.13 25.92
C ASP A 340 -1.98 -8.47 27.31
N SER A 341 -0.76 -8.48 27.82
CA SER A 341 -0.43 -8.04 29.19
C SER A 341 0.08 -6.61 29.26
N VAL A 342 0.30 -5.95 28.12
CA VAL A 342 0.76 -4.56 28.08
C VAL A 342 -0.45 -3.63 28.11
N MET A 343 -0.56 -2.83 29.18
CA MET A 343 -1.69 -1.94 29.39
C MET A 343 -1.83 -0.94 28.22
N PRO A 344 -3.07 -0.61 27.78
CA PRO A 344 -3.30 0.34 26.68
C PRO A 344 -2.58 1.68 26.86
N LYS A 345 -2.57 2.22 28.09
CA LYS A 345 -1.85 3.46 28.42
C LYS A 345 -0.33 3.32 28.22
N THR A 346 0.24 2.15 28.48
CA THR A 346 1.68 1.88 28.26
C THR A 346 1.98 1.80 26.77
N LYS A 347 1.12 1.10 25.99
CA LYS A 347 1.25 1.05 24.53
C LYS A 347 1.19 2.46 23.93
N GLN A 348 0.24 3.29 24.36
CA GLN A 348 0.14 4.67 23.90
C GLN A 348 1.39 5.49 24.24
N SER A 349 1.87 5.45 25.49
CA SER A 349 3.08 6.17 25.89
C SER A 349 4.33 5.71 25.11
N ARG A 350 4.43 4.43 24.76
CA ARG A 350 5.52 3.92 23.92
C ARG A 350 5.41 4.43 22.49
N LEU A 351 4.20 4.42 21.93
CA LEU A 351 3.94 4.98 20.61
C LEU A 351 4.33 6.45 20.55
N ASP A 352 3.86 7.26 21.50
CA ASP A 352 4.14 8.70 21.55
C ASP A 352 5.64 8.98 21.59
N ARG A 353 6.38 8.27 22.46
CA ARG A 353 7.85 8.42 22.59
C ARG A 353 8.61 7.99 21.34
N LEU A 354 8.15 6.93 20.66
CA LEU A 354 8.76 6.48 19.41
C LEU A 354 8.51 7.48 18.28
N MET A 355 7.29 8.00 18.18
CA MET A 355 6.93 8.98 17.15
C MET A 355 7.57 10.36 17.39
N GLU A 356 7.74 10.78 18.64
CA GLU A 356 8.51 11.98 18.98
C GLU A 356 9.98 11.87 18.53
N LEU A 357 10.62 10.72 18.79
CA LEU A 357 11.97 10.44 18.29
C LEU A 357 12.02 10.47 16.76
N GLN A 358 11.06 9.80 16.10
CA GLN A 358 11.00 9.73 14.65
C GLN A 358 10.73 11.10 14.00
N ASN A 359 9.90 11.93 14.60
CA ASN A 359 9.66 13.28 14.10
C ASN A 359 10.97 14.07 13.99
N GLY A 360 11.81 14.04 15.03
CA GLY A 360 13.13 14.68 14.98
C GLY A 360 14.05 14.11 13.88
N ILE A 361 14.00 12.81 13.62
CA ILE A 361 14.79 12.17 12.55
C ILE A 361 14.25 12.60 11.17
N SER A 362 12.94 12.58 10.97
CA SER A 362 12.29 12.99 9.72
C SER A 362 12.58 14.46 9.40
N PHE A 363 12.43 15.36 10.37
CA PHE A 363 12.76 16.78 10.22
C PHE A 363 14.24 17.00 9.88
N ALA A 364 15.17 16.27 10.52
CA ALA A 364 16.59 16.38 10.21
C ALA A 364 16.92 15.91 8.79
N PHE A 365 16.27 14.82 8.33
CA PHE A 365 16.40 14.36 6.95
C PHE A 365 15.85 15.40 5.96
N ASN A 366 14.63 15.87 6.16
CA ASN A 366 14.01 16.88 5.30
C ASN A 366 14.85 18.18 5.27
N SER A 367 15.33 18.64 6.43
CA SER A 367 16.20 19.83 6.53
C SER A 367 17.51 19.68 5.77
N SER A 368 18.07 18.48 5.72
CA SER A 368 19.30 18.22 4.95
C SER A 368 19.12 18.34 3.44
N ARG A 369 17.90 18.31 2.95
CA ARG A 369 17.54 18.43 1.54
C ARG A 369 17.37 19.89 1.08
N VAL A 370 17.24 20.84 2.00
CA VAL A 370 17.11 22.27 1.67
C VAL A 370 18.31 22.74 0.85
N GLY A 371 18.03 23.42 -0.27
CA GLY A 371 19.02 23.87 -1.24
C GLY A 371 19.34 22.86 -2.34
N SER A 372 18.95 21.59 -2.21
CA SER A 372 19.14 20.58 -3.25
C SER A 372 18.12 20.73 -4.39
N GLN A 373 18.53 20.33 -5.60
CA GLN A 373 17.62 20.16 -6.72
C GLN A 373 17.20 18.67 -6.81
N VAL A 374 15.91 18.46 -7.03
CA VAL A 374 15.34 17.11 -7.13
C VAL A 374 14.35 17.04 -8.30
N ARG A 375 14.28 15.89 -8.95
CA ARG A 375 13.24 15.57 -9.93
C ARG A 375 11.99 15.12 -9.17
N VAL A 376 10.84 15.67 -9.52
CA VAL A 376 9.55 15.32 -8.90
C VAL A 376 8.52 14.95 -9.96
N ILE A 377 7.60 14.07 -9.60
CA ILE A 377 6.36 13.80 -10.33
C ILE A 377 5.25 14.69 -9.75
N VAL A 378 4.42 15.24 -10.59
CA VAL A 378 3.30 16.10 -10.19
C VAL A 378 2.05 15.24 -10.05
N ASP A 379 1.59 15.03 -8.83
CA ASP A 379 0.39 14.21 -8.55
C ASP A 379 -0.90 15.01 -8.73
N ASP A 380 -0.92 16.28 -8.31
CA ASP A 380 -2.13 17.11 -8.36
C ASP A 380 -1.78 18.63 -8.40
N PHE A 381 -2.81 19.43 -8.66
CA PHE A 381 -2.73 20.89 -8.58
C PHE A 381 -3.98 21.44 -7.91
N ASN A 382 -3.79 22.06 -6.75
CA ASN A 382 -4.87 22.61 -5.93
C ASN A 382 -4.49 24.00 -5.41
N ASP A 383 -5.40 24.98 -5.51
CA ASP A 383 -5.26 26.34 -4.95
C ASP A 383 -3.95 27.06 -5.30
N GLY A 384 -3.46 26.87 -6.52
CA GLY A 384 -2.22 27.52 -6.98
C GLY A 384 -0.93 26.80 -6.55
N VAL A 385 -1.03 25.57 -6.02
CA VAL A 385 0.10 24.77 -5.56
C VAL A 385 0.05 23.41 -6.22
N PHE A 386 1.18 22.96 -6.76
CA PHE A 386 1.38 21.58 -7.18
C PHE A 386 1.73 20.71 -5.98
N VAL A 387 1.08 19.57 -5.90
CA VAL A 387 1.41 18.48 -4.97
C VAL A 387 2.30 17.51 -5.72
N CYS A 388 3.53 17.32 -5.24
CA CYS A 388 4.55 16.56 -5.94
C CYS A 388 5.22 15.55 -5.01
N ARG A 389 5.90 14.58 -5.61
CA ARG A 389 6.78 13.63 -4.90
C ARG A 389 8.07 13.43 -5.67
N SER A 390 9.17 13.19 -4.94
CA SER A 390 10.41 12.69 -5.53
C SER A 390 10.49 11.16 -5.44
N GLU A 391 11.62 10.58 -5.86
CA GLU A 391 11.87 9.14 -5.64
C GLU A 391 11.88 8.74 -4.15
N PHE A 392 11.93 9.70 -3.22
CA PHE A 392 12.04 9.51 -1.78
C PHE A 392 10.70 9.62 -1.02
N GLU A 393 9.63 9.94 -1.70
CA GLU A 393 8.28 10.00 -1.13
C GLU A 393 7.37 8.99 -1.84
N SER A 394 6.77 8.09 -1.07
CA SER A 394 5.77 7.16 -1.58
C SER A 394 4.38 7.78 -1.52
N PRO A 395 3.54 7.55 -2.56
CA PRO A 395 2.17 8.08 -2.55
C PRO A 395 1.39 7.60 -1.34
N GLU A 396 0.53 8.47 -0.79
CA GLU A 396 -0.45 8.21 0.27
C GLU A 396 0.13 7.90 1.66
N VAL A 397 1.42 7.62 1.80
CA VAL A 397 2.00 7.17 3.07
C VAL A 397 3.15 8.04 3.59
N ASP A 398 3.76 8.86 2.74
CA ASP A 398 4.84 9.78 3.11
C ASP A 398 4.40 11.24 2.89
N GLY A 399 5.24 12.19 3.28
CA GLY A 399 4.99 13.61 3.04
C GLY A 399 5.10 14.00 1.57
N GLU A 400 4.73 15.22 1.27
CA GLU A 400 4.62 15.77 -0.08
C GLU A 400 5.63 16.91 -0.31
N ILE A 401 5.89 17.24 -1.57
CA ILE A 401 6.70 18.38 -1.99
C ILE A 401 5.75 19.39 -2.64
N MET A 402 5.52 20.51 -1.97
CA MET A 402 4.64 21.56 -2.45
C MET A 402 5.41 22.56 -3.29
N VAL A 403 4.93 22.80 -4.52
CA VAL A 403 5.54 23.74 -5.46
C VAL A 403 4.50 24.77 -5.86
N ARG A 404 4.76 26.07 -5.55
CA ARG A 404 3.85 27.13 -5.95
C ARG A 404 3.94 27.36 -7.47
N TYR A 405 2.79 27.45 -8.12
CA TYR A 405 2.72 27.87 -9.51
C TYR A 405 3.16 29.34 -9.66
N ASP A 406 4.08 29.58 -10.59
CA ASP A 406 4.56 30.94 -10.94
C ASP A 406 4.50 31.11 -12.46
N SER A 407 3.50 31.86 -12.90
CA SER A 407 3.29 32.15 -14.33
C SER A 407 4.41 32.98 -14.99
N SER A 408 5.34 33.52 -14.20
CA SER A 408 6.51 34.23 -14.76
C SER A 408 7.59 33.30 -15.30
N VAL A 409 7.62 32.06 -14.84
CA VAL A 409 8.61 31.03 -15.22
C VAL A 409 7.97 29.76 -15.77
N MET A 410 6.71 29.48 -15.45
CA MET A 410 5.94 28.32 -15.93
C MET A 410 4.97 28.78 -17.02
N THR A 411 5.25 28.40 -18.26
CA THR A 411 4.58 28.97 -19.45
C THR A 411 3.26 28.31 -19.82
N ASP A 412 3.07 27.05 -19.37
CA ASP A 412 1.86 26.29 -19.67
C ASP A 412 0.81 26.46 -18.57
N GLU A 413 -0.44 26.13 -18.91
CA GLU A 413 -1.51 26.06 -17.92
C GLU A 413 -1.19 25.01 -16.84
N PRO A 414 -1.51 25.25 -15.55
CA PRO A 414 -1.12 24.37 -14.46
C PRO A 414 -1.48 22.90 -14.68
N GLN A 415 -2.64 22.61 -15.24
CA GLN A 415 -3.09 21.25 -15.49
C GLN A 415 -2.22 20.49 -16.50
N ALA A 416 -1.46 21.16 -17.33
CA ALA A 416 -0.54 20.53 -18.29
C ALA A 416 0.68 19.89 -17.60
N TYR A 417 1.00 20.32 -16.39
CA TYR A 417 2.11 19.77 -15.60
C TYR A 417 1.69 18.51 -14.81
N VAL A 418 0.39 18.35 -14.50
CA VAL A 418 -0.11 17.22 -13.72
C VAL A 418 0.13 15.91 -14.48
N GLY A 419 0.71 14.93 -13.80
CA GLY A 419 1.13 13.65 -14.37
C GLY A 419 2.52 13.68 -15.04
N GLY A 420 3.13 14.85 -15.16
CA GLY A 420 4.49 15.04 -15.69
C GLY A 420 5.57 15.07 -14.62
N PHE A 421 6.81 15.21 -15.10
CA PHE A 421 7.98 15.42 -14.23
C PHE A 421 8.48 16.86 -14.37
N MET A 422 9.01 17.40 -13.28
CA MET A 422 9.75 18.64 -13.29
C MET A 422 10.93 18.62 -12.32
N ASN A 423 11.90 19.52 -12.49
CA ASN A 423 12.98 19.72 -11.56
C ASN A 423 12.66 20.90 -10.64
N VAL A 424 12.83 20.71 -9.36
CA VAL A 424 12.54 21.71 -8.35
C VAL A 424 13.70 21.84 -7.37
N LYS A 425 13.82 23.03 -6.76
CA LYS A 425 14.79 23.29 -5.69
C LYS A 425 14.06 23.34 -4.36
N ILE A 426 14.41 22.49 -3.42
CA ILE A 426 13.85 22.50 -2.07
C ILE A 426 14.30 23.79 -1.36
N VAL A 427 13.35 24.55 -0.83
CA VAL A 427 13.60 25.84 -0.16
C VAL A 427 13.25 25.83 1.32
N GLU A 428 12.29 24.99 1.72
CA GLU A 428 11.86 24.88 3.12
C GLU A 428 11.54 23.44 3.49
N ALA A 429 11.74 23.04 4.74
CA ALA A 429 11.47 21.74 5.28
C ALA A 429 10.51 21.82 6.47
N GLY A 430 9.42 21.05 6.40
CA GLY A 430 8.56 20.71 7.53
C GLY A 430 8.95 19.36 8.16
N ASP A 431 8.18 18.94 9.16
CA ASP A 431 8.38 17.65 9.82
C ASP A 431 8.22 16.48 8.84
N TYR A 432 7.28 16.59 7.90
CA TYR A 432 6.99 15.56 6.89
C TYR A 432 7.07 16.12 5.47
N ASP A 433 6.54 17.32 5.22
CA ASP A 433 6.43 17.94 3.92
C ASP A 433 7.58 18.88 3.62
N LEU A 434 7.76 19.18 2.33
CA LEU A 434 8.77 20.08 1.81
C LEU A 434 8.12 21.17 0.97
N VAL A 435 8.74 22.36 0.92
CA VAL A 435 8.37 23.40 -0.03
C VAL A 435 9.50 23.57 -1.03
N ALA A 436 9.16 23.70 -2.31
CA ALA A 436 10.13 23.84 -3.37
C ALA A 436 9.72 24.91 -4.41
N GLU A 437 10.71 25.37 -5.15
CA GLU A 437 10.56 26.29 -6.28
C GLU A 437 10.87 25.56 -7.58
N PHE A 438 10.12 25.91 -8.62
CA PHE A 438 10.34 25.37 -9.97
C PHE A 438 11.70 25.81 -10.52
N VAL A 439 12.40 24.89 -11.20
CA VAL A 439 13.69 25.15 -11.88
C VAL A 439 13.56 24.92 -13.38
N SER A 440 13.07 23.74 -13.80
CA SER A 440 12.91 23.38 -15.21
C SER A 440 12.04 22.13 -15.38
N LEU A 441 11.58 21.90 -16.60
CA LEU A 441 10.96 20.64 -16.99
C LEU A 441 12.03 19.54 -17.18
#